data_b4f93bbafd90aac34f72464189335a64
#
_entry.id   b4f93bbafd90aac34f72464189335a64
#
_cell.length_a   1.000
_cell.length_b   1.000
_cell.length_c   1.000
_cell.angle_alpha   90.00
_cell.angle_beta   90.00
_cell.angle_gamma   90.00
#
_symmetry.space_group_name_H-M   'P 1'
#
loop_
_entity.id
_entity.type
_entity.pdbx_description
1 polymer ?
#
loop_
_entity_poly.entity_id
_entity_poly.type
_entity_poly.pdbx_seq_one_letter_code
_entity_poly.pdbx_strand_id
1 'polypeptide(L)'
;GTIQRLDYLADLGIDAIWLSPVYYSPNDDNGYDISDYQAISPEFGTMEDMDELIKKAKQVGIRIVMDLVVNHTSDEHAWFIESRKSKDNEYRDYYIWRDGQNNNVPNELGSIFSGTAWELDEQTNQYYLHLYSKKQPDLNWENPNVRKEIWQMMNFWLDKGIGGFR
;
A
#
# COMPACT_ATOMS: atom_id res chain seq x y z
N GLY A 1 14.13 -17.79 8.44
CA GLY A 1 13.41 -17.20 7.32
C GLY A 1 14.32 -16.93 6.13
N THR A 2 13.98 -15.96 5.29
CA THR A 2 14.68 -15.64 4.03
C THR A 2 16.18 -15.40 4.22
N ILE A 3 16.56 -14.63 5.24
CA ILE A 3 17.98 -14.33 5.56
C ILE A 3 18.81 -15.61 5.66
N GLN A 4 18.29 -16.65 6.31
CA GLN A 4 18.98 -17.92 6.52
C GLN A 4 19.15 -18.75 5.24
N ARG A 5 18.47 -18.39 4.16
CA ARG A 5 18.47 -19.12 2.89
C ARG A 5 19.13 -18.34 1.75
N LEU A 6 19.71 -17.18 2.03
CA LEU A 6 20.32 -16.33 0.99
C LEU A 6 21.48 -17.04 0.28
N ASP A 7 22.34 -17.76 1.00
CA ASP A 7 23.44 -18.50 0.39
C ASP A 7 22.92 -19.60 -0.56
N TYR A 8 21.89 -20.34 -0.13
CA TYR A 8 21.22 -21.33 -0.99
C TYR A 8 20.66 -20.70 -2.26
N LEU A 9 19.99 -19.54 -2.16
CA LEU A 9 19.41 -18.84 -3.30
C LEU A 9 20.49 -18.30 -4.23
N ALA A 10 21.60 -17.79 -3.68
CA ALA A 10 22.76 -17.37 -4.47
C ALA A 10 23.40 -18.53 -5.23
N ASP A 11 23.60 -19.67 -4.56
CA ASP A 11 24.13 -20.89 -5.18
C ASP A 11 23.20 -21.43 -6.29
N LEU A 12 21.89 -21.24 -6.14
CA LEU A 12 20.90 -21.60 -7.15
C LEU A 12 20.93 -20.66 -8.37
N GLY A 13 21.64 -19.53 -8.30
CA GLY A 13 21.77 -18.57 -9.37
C GLY A 13 20.69 -17.49 -9.40
N ILE A 14 20.07 -17.19 -8.26
CA ILE A 14 19.06 -16.13 -8.12
C ILE A 14 19.74 -14.76 -8.06
N ASP A 15 19.33 -13.83 -8.91
CA ASP A 15 19.85 -12.46 -8.99
C ASP A 15 18.97 -11.43 -8.25
N ALA A 16 17.70 -11.74 -8.07
CA ALA A 16 16.74 -10.86 -7.38
C ALA A 16 15.65 -11.66 -6.67
N ILE A 17 15.20 -11.15 -5.54
CA ILE A 17 14.07 -11.68 -4.79
C ILE A 17 13.00 -10.60 -4.74
N TRP A 18 11.83 -10.89 -5.30
CA TRP A 18 10.64 -10.10 -5.06
C TRP A 18 9.95 -10.60 -3.79
N LEU A 19 9.70 -9.68 -2.87
CA LEU A 19 8.90 -9.93 -1.68
C LEU A 19 7.44 -9.52 -1.97
N SER A 20 6.48 -10.41 -1.69
CA SER A 20 5.10 -9.97 -1.53
C SER A 20 5.02 -8.93 -0.41
N PRO A 21 3.94 -8.12 -0.30
CA PRO A 21 3.91 -7.00 0.63
C PRO A 21 4.28 -7.39 2.06
N VAL A 22 5.27 -6.72 2.63
CA VAL A 22 5.75 -6.91 4.01
C VAL A 22 5.48 -5.67 4.89
N TYR A 23 4.88 -4.64 4.33
CA TYR A 23 4.53 -3.42 5.04
C TYR A 23 3.50 -3.68 6.13
N TYR A 24 3.39 -2.75 7.06
CA TYR A 24 2.36 -2.83 8.09
C TYR A 24 0.97 -2.85 7.45
N SER A 25 0.17 -3.87 7.81
CA SER A 25 -1.13 -4.14 7.22
C SER A 25 -2.04 -4.82 8.24
N PRO A 26 -3.35 -4.48 8.29
CA PRO A 26 -4.33 -5.27 9.06
C PRO A 26 -4.62 -6.64 8.45
N ASN A 27 -4.06 -6.94 7.27
CA ASN A 27 -4.11 -8.24 6.60
C ASN A 27 -5.52 -8.66 6.13
N ASP A 28 -6.31 -7.69 5.68
CA ASP A 28 -7.63 -7.94 5.06
C ASP A 28 -7.49 -8.52 3.65
N ASP A 29 -6.35 -8.31 2.99
CA ASP A 29 -6.05 -8.81 1.64
C ASP A 29 -4.60 -9.30 1.51
N ASN A 30 -4.17 -10.21 2.38
CA ASN A 30 -2.84 -10.82 2.35
C ASN A 30 -1.67 -9.81 2.29
N GLY A 31 -1.83 -8.65 2.93
CA GLY A 31 -0.85 -7.58 2.97
C GLY A 31 -0.98 -6.54 1.86
N TYR A 32 -1.88 -6.72 0.89
CA TYR A 32 -2.14 -5.74 -0.17
C TYR A 32 -3.02 -4.56 0.29
N ASP A 33 -3.43 -4.54 1.54
CA ASP A 33 -4.12 -3.46 2.25
C ASP A 33 -3.13 -2.79 3.22
N ILE A 34 -2.38 -1.81 2.72
CA ILE A 34 -1.25 -1.23 3.45
C ILE A 34 -1.73 -0.07 4.33
N SER A 35 -1.46 -0.16 5.63
CA SER A 35 -1.76 0.90 6.61
C SER A 35 -0.57 1.78 6.96
N ASP A 36 0.66 1.34 6.70
CA ASP A 36 1.88 2.15 6.81
C ASP A 36 2.93 1.63 5.83
N TYR A 37 3.29 2.44 4.83
CA TYR A 37 4.27 2.10 3.80
C TYR A 37 5.72 2.13 4.29
N GLN A 38 6.01 2.70 5.44
CA GLN A 38 7.36 2.86 5.98
C GLN A 38 7.57 2.05 7.26
N ALA A 39 6.76 1.02 7.47
CA ALA A 39 6.88 0.09 8.59
C ALA A 39 6.76 -1.35 8.09
N ILE A 40 7.36 -2.28 8.83
CA ILE A 40 7.29 -3.72 8.56
C ILE A 40 6.22 -4.34 9.46
N SER A 41 5.39 -5.22 8.89
CA SER A 41 4.40 -5.96 9.65
C SER A 41 5.09 -6.89 10.65
N PRO A 42 4.69 -6.88 11.94
CA PRO A 42 5.36 -7.66 12.99
C PRO A 42 5.41 -9.17 12.71
N GLU A 43 4.49 -9.71 11.93
CA GLU A 43 4.49 -11.13 11.55
C GLU A 43 5.70 -11.52 10.68
N PHE A 44 6.29 -10.56 9.96
CA PHE A 44 7.46 -10.78 9.10
C PHE A 44 8.78 -10.40 9.77
N GLY A 45 8.74 -9.64 10.84
CA GLY A 45 9.91 -9.18 11.57
C GLY A 45 9.88 -7.70 11.88
N THR A 46 11.06 -7.13 12.03
CA THR A 46 11.27 -5.72 12.37
C THR A 46 11.91 -4.95 11.21
N MET A 47 12.04 -3.63 11.35
CA MET A 47 12.79 -2.82 10.39
C MET A 47 14.26 -3.21 10.37
N GLU A 48 14.83 -3.55 11.53
CA GLU A 48 16.21 -4.06 11.66
C GLU A 48 16.40 -5.37 10.89
N ASP A 49 15.43 -6.28 10.95
CA ASP A 49 15.42 -7.52 10.17
C ASP A 49 15.41 -7.24 8.67
N MET A 50 14.64 -6.24 8.24
CA MET A 50 14.60 -5.83 6.83
C MET A 50 15.92 -5.21 6.39
N ASP A 51 16.52 -4.36 7.21
CA ASP A 51 17.85 -3.77 6.94
C ASP A 51 18.93 -4.88 6.86
N GLU A 52 18.86 -5.88 7.73
CA GLU A 52 19.76 -7.04 7.69
C GLU A 52 19.57 -7.86 6.39
N LEU A 53 18.32 -8.10 5.99
CA LEU A 53 18.01 -8.81 4.75
C LEU A 53 18.61 -8.10 3.54
N ILE A 54 18.40 -6.80 3.42
CA ILE A 54 18.93 -5.98 2.32
C ILE A 54 20.44 -6.04 2.27
N LYS A 55 21.11 -5.87 3.42
CA LYS A 55 22.56 -5.90 3.55
C LYS A 55 23.14 -7.27 3.16
N LYS A 56 22.60 -8.34 3.72
CA LYS A 56 23.08 -9.70 3.46
C LYS A 56 22.81 -10.17 2.04
N ALA A 57 21.65 -9.82 1.49
CA ALA A 57 21.34 -10.12 0.10
C ALA A 57 22.35 -9.45 -0.85
N LYS A 58 22.69 -8.19 -0.61
CA LYS A 58 23.70 -7.44 -1.39
C LYS A 58 25.07 -8.10 -1.32
N GLN A 59 25.47 -8.64 -0.17
CA GLN A 59 26.76 -9.33 0.01
C GLN A 59 26.89 -10.59 -0.85
N VAL A 60 25.79 -11.27 -1.17
CA VAL A 60 25.75 -12.45 -2.03
C VAL A 60 25.27 -12.16 -3.45
N GLY A 61 25.18 -10.88 -3.83
CA GLY A 61 24.83 -10.47 -5.18
C GLY A 61 23.33 -10.52 -5.50
N ILE A 62 22.45 -10.61 -4.51
CA ILE A 62 20.99 -10.65 -4.68
C ILE A 62 20.38 -9.27 -4.39
N ARG A 63 19.51 -8.81 -5.27
CA ARG A 63 18.73 -7.58 -5.10
C ARG A 63 17.36 -7.91 -4.49
N ILE A 64 16.93 -7.08 -3.54
CA ILE A 64 15.58 -7.17 -2.98
C ILE A 64 14.67 -6.23 -3.78
N VAL A 65 13.55 -6.76 -4.27
CA VAL A 65 12.49 -6.01 -4.96
C VAL A 65 11.26 -6.04 -4.07
N MET A 66 10.72 -4.87 -3.74
CA MET A 66 9.51 -4.74 -2.94
C MET A 66 8.28 -4.55 -3.81
N ASP A 67 7.12 -4.93 -3.31
CA ASP A 67 5.87 -4.68 -4.01
C ASP A 67 5.45 -3.20 -3.87
N LEU A 68 5.00 -2.59 -4.97
CA LEU A 68 4.54 -1.20 -4.99
C LEU A 68 3.01 -1.18 -5.11
N VAL A 69 2.35 -1.28 -3.98
CA VAL A 69 0.88 -1.31 -3.90
C VAL A 69 0.37 0.10 -3.65
N VAL A 70 0.20 0.87 -4.72
CA VAL A 70 -0.11 2.32 -4.67
C VAL A 70 -1.39 2.70 -5.40
N ASN A 71 -2.18 1.73 -5.85
CA ASN A 71 -3.54 2.00 -6.34
C ASN A 71 -4.46 2.46 -5.21
N HIS A 72 -4.29 1.89 -4.03
CA HIS A 72 -5.13 2.08 -2.84
C HIS A 72 -4.29 1.97 -1.58
N THR A 73 -4.86 2.32 -0.44
CA THR A 73 -4.33 2.01 0.90
C THR A 73 -5.32 1.12 1.65
N SER A 74 -4.95 0.62 2.83
CA SER A 74 -5.93 0.17 3.81
C SER A 74 -6.85 1.32 4.24
N ASP A 75 -8.08 1.04 4.60
CA ASP A 75 -8.99 1.99 5.25
C ASP A 75 -8.52 2.35 6.67
N GLU A 76 -7.55 1.60 7.21
CA GLU A 76 -6.88 1.88 8.48
C GLU A 76 -5.59 2.71 8.31
N HIS A 77 -5.23 3.13 7.09
CA HIS A 77 -4.14 4.06 6.84
C HIS A 77 -4.48 5.44 7.43
N ALA A 78 -3.50 6.09 8.05
CA ALA A 78 -3.68 7.40 8.67
C ALA A 78 -4.28 8.44 7.72
N TRP A 79 -3.90 8.43 6.43
CA TRP A 79 -4.46 9.33 5.43
C TRP A 79 -5.97 9.13 5.24
N PHE A 80 -6.44 7.89 5.23
CA PHE A 80 -7.87 7.62 5.07
C PHE A 80 -8.65 7.97 6.33
N ILE A 81 -8.11 7.65 7.51
CA ILE A 81 -8.71 8.00 8.80
C ILE A 81 -8.92 9.52 8.89
N GLU A 82 -7.93 10.32 8.47
CA GLU A 82 -8.08 11.77 8.42
C GLU A 82 -9.04 12.23 7.31
N SER A 83 -8.90 11.68 6.10
CA SER A 83 -9.71 12.02 4.93
C SER A 83 -11.21 11.94 5.20
N ARG A 84 -11.66 10.91 5.93
CA ARG A 84 -13.09 10.68 6.21
C ARG A 84 -13.68 11.55 7.33
N LYS A 85 -12.87 12.30 8.09
CA LYS A 85 -13.36 13.10 9.21
C LYS A 85 -14.22 14.28 8.80
N SER A 86 -13.89 14.94 7.69
CA SER A 86 -14.63 16.10 7.18
C SER A 86 -14.38 16.27 5.68
N LYS A 87 -15.25 17.03 5.00
CA LYS A 87 -15.14 17.29 3.56
C LYS A 87 -14.04 18.30 3.21
N ASP A 88 -13.56 19.06 4.17
CA ASP A 88 -12.64 20.19 3.99
C ASP A 88 -11.28 20.01 4.66
N ASN A 89 -10.92 18.78 5.10
CA ASN A 89 -9.59 18.51 5.64
C ASN A 89 -8.55 18.33 4.53
N GLU A 90 -7.27 18.51 4.90
CA GLU A 90 -6.15 18.46 3.95
C GLU A 90 -5.94 17.09 3.29
N TYR A 91 -6.42 16.00 3.90
CA TYR A 91 -6.33 14.64 3.37
C TYR A 91 -7.55 14.23 2.55
N ARG A 92 -8.60 15.07 2.49
CA ARG A 92 -9.85 14.69 1.81
C ARG A 92 -9.59 14.19 0.41
N ASP A 93 -8.87 14.96 -0.39
CA ASP A 93 -8.62 14.68 -1.79
C ASP A 93 -7.44 13.71 -2.03
N TYR A 94 -6.92 13.08 -0.98
CA TYR A 94 -6.01 11.92 -1.12
C TYR A 94 -6.75 10.70 -1.68
N TYR A 95 -8.08 10.67 -1.52
CA TYR A 95 -8.98 9.64 -2.02
C TYR A 95 -10.05 10.27 -2.91
N ILE A 96 -10.83 9.44 -3.58
CA ILE A 96 -11.84 9.90 -4.52
C ILE A 96 -13.20 9.82 -3.86
N TRP A 97 -13.74 10.99 -3.53
CA TRP A 97 -15.05 11.15 -2.90
C TRP A 97 -16.05 11.74 -3.88
N ARG A 98 -17.30 11.25 -3.86
CA ARG A 98 -18.40 11.77 -4.67
C ARG A 98 -19.70 11.78 -3.89
N ASP A 99 -20.55 12.72 -4.21
CA ASP A 99 -21.94 12.70 -3.74
C ASP A 99 -22.73 11.60 -4.45
N GLY A 100 -23.67 11.01 -3.73
CA GLY A 100 -24.60 10.06 -4.33
C GLY A 100 -25.61 10.74 -5.25
N GLN A 101 -26.28 9.93 -6.07
CA GLN A 101 -27.36 10.38 -6.95
C GLN A 101 -28.70 9.75 -6.52
N ASN A 102 -29.71 10.56 -6.21
CA ASN A 102 -31.05 10.08 -5.83
C ASN A 102 -31.01 9.04 -4.69
N ASN A 103 -30.23 9.30 -3.64
CA ASN A 103 -29.99 8.38 -2.51
C ASN A 103 -29.35 7.04 -2.92
N ASN A 104 -28.59 7.01 -4.02
CA ASN A 104 -27.90 5.84 -4.53
C ASN A 104 -26.43 6.17 -4.82
N VAL A 105 -25.65 5.18 -5.25
CA VAL A 105 -24.24 5.35 -5.62
C VAL A 105 -24.03 6.41 -6.72
N PRO A 106 -22.84 7.01 -6.81
CA PRO A 106 -22.55 8.06 -7.81
C PRO A 106 -22.72 7.61 -9.26
N ASN A 107 -22.40 6.35 -9.55
CA ASN A 107 -22.56 5.73 -10.87
C ASN A 107 -22.54 4.18 -10.74
N GLU A 108 -22.64 3.48 -11.86
CA GLU A 108 -22.72 2.01 -11.92
C GLU A 108 -21.34 1.31 -12.00
N LEU A 109 -20.25 2.00 -11.64
CA LEU A 109 -18.91 1.40 -11.66
C LEU A 109 -18.85 0.21 -10.69
N GLY A 110 -18.39 -0.93 -11.22
CA GLY A 110 -18.23 -2.17 -10.45
C GLY A 110 -16.84 -2.33 -9.85
N SER A 111 -16.78 -3.00 -8.71
CA SER A 111 -15.54 -3.44 -8.08
C SER A 111 -15.01 -4.72 -8.74
N ILE A 112 -13.69 -4.94 -8.71
CA ILE A 112 -13.05 -6.17 -9.19
C ILE A 112 -13.51 -7.40 -8.39
N PHE A 113 -13.76 -7.24 -7.10
CA PHE A 113 -14.22 -8.33 -6.22
C PHE A 113 -15.74 -8.54 -6.21
N SER A 114 -16.47 -7.83 -7.05
CA SER A 114 -17.92 -7.82 -7.18
C SER A 114 -18.63 -6.67 -6.45
N GLY A 115 -19.85 -6.38 -6.90
CA GLY A 115 -20.64 -5.28 -6.35
C GLY A 115 -20.19 -3.90 -6.86
N THR A 116 -20.71 -2.86 -6.22
CA THR A 116 -20.35 -1.47 -6.56
C THR A 116 -18.93 -1.12 -6.13
N ALA A 117 -18.28 -0.22 -6.88
CA ALA A 117 -16.97 0.35 -6.52
C ALA A 117 -17.10 1.53 -5.54
N TRP A 118 -18.28 1.79 -4.99
CA TRP A 118 -18.55 2.93 -4.13
C TRP A 118 -19.10 2.47 -2.78
N GLU A 119 -18.50 2.96 -1.69
CA GLU A 119 -18.97 2.72 -0.32
C GLU A 119 -19.37 4.05 0.33
N LEU A 120 -20.55 4.07 0.95
CA LEU A 120 -21.04 5.24 1.67
C LEU A 120 -20.28 5.41 2.99
N ASP A 121 -19.72 6.59 3.19
CA ASP A 121 -19.28 7.03 4.50
C ASP A 121 -20.39 7.88 5.15
N GLU A 122 -21.04 7.32 6.15
CA GLU A 122 -22.15 7.97 6.85
C GLU A 122 -21.72 9.26 7.58
N GLN A 123 -20.43 9.36 7.97
CA GLN A 123 -19.92 10.53 8.70
C GLN A 123 -19.98 11.81 7.88
N THR A 124 -19.67 11.73 6.59
CA THR A 124 -19.68 12.89 5.68
C THR A 124 -20.77 12.80 4.62
N ASN A 125 -21.52 11.70 4.60
CA ASN A 125 -22.57 11.43 3.61
C ASN A 125 -22.09 11.55 2.17
N GLN A 126 -20.87 11.04 1.91
CA GLN A 126 -20.30 10.89 0.57
C GLN A 126 -19.80 9.46 0.37
N TYR A 127 -19.63 9.08 -0.88
CA TYR A 127 -19.09 7.77 -1.28
C TYR A 127 -17.61 7.90 -1.61
N TYR A 128 -16.81 6.95 -1.14
CA TYR A 128 -15.43 6.80 -1.60
C TYR A 128 -15.29 5.66 -2.61
N LEU A 129 -14.37 5.83 -3.55
CA LEU A 129 -14.06 4.84 -4.58
C LEU A 129 -13.18 3.73 -4.01
N HIS A 130 -13.53 2.48 -4.34
CA HIS A 130 -12.69 1.30 -4.11
C HIS A 130 -12.82 0.34 -5.31
N LEU A 131 -11.81 0.27 -6.14
CA LEU A 131 -11.82 -0.68 -7.28
C LEU A 131 -11.62 -2.13 -6.83
N TYR A 132 -11.03 -2.33 -5.67
CA TYR A 132 -10.90 -3.64 -5.02
C TYR A 132 -11.90 -3.78 -3.86
N SER A 133 -11.46 -4.10 -2.67
CA SER A 133 -12.33 -4.20 -1.50
C SER A 133 -12.70 -2.82 -0.94
N LYS A 134 -13.86 -2.74 -0.28
CA LYS A 134 -14.24 -1.55 0.50
C LYS A 134 -13.25 -1.22 1.63
N LYS A 135 -12.42 -2.20 2.02
CA LYS A 135 -11.30 -2.02 2.95
C LYS A 135 -10.06 -1.40 2.29
N GLN A 136 -10.11 -1.14 0.98
CA GLN A 136 -8.98 -0.67 0.17
C GLN A 136 -9.40 0.56 -0.67
N PRO A 137 -9.61 1.73 -0.02
CA PRO A 137 -9.98 2.95 -0.72
C PRO A 137 -8.89 3.37 -1.72
N ASP A 138 -9.31 3.71 -2.94
CA ASP A 138 -8.43 4.10 -4.04
C ASP A 138 -7.81 5.47 -3.80
N LEU A 139 -6.50 5.57 -4.04
CA LEU A 139 -5.77 6.83 -3.99
C LEU A 139 -6.10 7.72 -5.19
N ASN A 140 -6.18 9.02 -4.95
CA ASN A 140 -6.39 10.04 -5.97
C ASN A 140 -5.05 10.49 -6.56
N TRP A 141 -4.60 9.85 -7.65
CA TRP A 141 -3.34 10.14 -8.30
C TRP A 141 -3.29 11.50 -9.03
N GLU A 142 -4.43 12.16 -9.23
CA GLU A 142 -4.47 13.54 -9.73
C GLU A 142 -3.96 14.52 -8.69
N ASN A 143 -4.05 14.18 -7.41
CA ASN A 143 -3.57 15.01 -6.31
C ASN A 143 -2.02 14.98 -6.25
N PRO A 144 -1.33 16.12 -6.42
CA PRO A 144 0.13 16.18 -6.38
C PRO A 144 0.71 15.80 -5.00
N ASN A 145 -0.04 15.99 -3.92
CA ASN A 145 0.40 15.59 -2.58
C ASN A 145 0.46 14.07 -2.45
N VAL A 146 -0.49 13.34 -3.04
CA VAL A 146 -0.45 11.86 -3.09
C VAL A 146 0.81 11.41 -3.83
N ARG A 147 1.09 11.97 -5.00
CA ARG A 147 2.31 11.63 -5.76
C ARG A 147 3.59 11.90 -4.98
N LYS A 148 3.65 13.04 -4.29
CA LYS A 148 4.78 13.42 -3.45
C LYS A 148 5.01 12.43 -2.30
N GLU A 149 3.95 12.06 -1.58
CA GLU A 149 4.01 11.07 -0.50
C GLU A 149 4.53 9.70 -1.00
N ILE A 150 4.02 9.25 -2.14
CA ILE A 150 4.46 7.98 -2.73
C ILE A 150 5.92 8.05 -3.15
N TRP A 151 6.38 9.15 -3.77
CA TRP A 151 7.79 9.31 -4.14
C TRP A 151 8.71 9.37 -2.92
N GLN A 152 8.29 10.00 -1.84
CA GLN A 152 9.03 10.00 -0.58
C GLN A 152 9.15 8.60 0.01
N MET A 153 8.07 7.83 -0.01
CA MET A 153 8.07 6.44 0.42
C MET A 153 9.02 5.59 -0.46
N MET A 154 8.96 5.74 -1.78
CA MET A 154 9.87 5.03 -2.68
C MET A 154 11.33 5.38 -2.38
N ASN A 155 11.66 6.65 -2.21
CA ASN A 155 13.01 7.08 -1.86
C ASN A 155 13.46 6.53 -0.50
N PHE A 156 12.58 6.47 0.49
CA PHE A 156 12.88 5.86 1.79
C PHE A 156 13.41 4.43 1.64
N TRP A 157 12.75 3.61 0.83
CA TRP A 157 13.18 2.23 0.61
C TRP A 157 14.41 2.12 -0.30
N LEU A 158 14.51 2.94 -1.34
CA LEU A 158 15.68 2.97 -2.21
C LEU A 158 16.94 3.41 -1.43
N ASP A 159 16.82 4.37 -0.53
CA ASP A 159 17.91 4.81 0.34
C ASP A 159 18.37 3.71 1.31
N LYS A 160 17.48 2.79 1.67
CA LYS A 160 17.84 1.59 2.43
C LYS A 160 18.62 0.56 1.61
N GLY A 161 18.61 0.66 0.30
CA GLY A 161 19.39 -0.17 -0.61
C GLY A 161 18.63 -1.29 -1.30
N ILE A 162 17.29 -1.24 -1.38
CA ILE A 162 16.54 -2.18 -2.23
C ILE A 162 16.87 -1.99 -3.71
N GLY A 163 16.67 -3.03 -4.51
CA GLY A 163 16.96 -3.01 -5.95
C GLY A 163 15.89 -2.33 -6.79
N GLY A 164 14.67 -2.21 -6.27
CA GLY A 164 13.57 -1.60 -6.98
C GLY A 164 12.20 -2.08 -6.50
N PHE A 165 11.18 -1.80 -7.31
CA PHE A 165 9.79 -2.13 -7.01
C PHE A 165 9.14 -2.91 -8.17
N ARG A 166 8.16 -3.71 -7.80
CA ARG A 166 7.25 -4.35 -8.73
C ARG A 166 5.91 -3.61 -8.71
#